data_04e48f63a949cb07511491ef1b13569a
#
_entry.id   04e48f63a949cb07511491ef1b13569a
#
_cell.length_a   1.000
_cell.length_b   1.000
_cell.length_c   1.000
_cell.angle_alpha   90.00
_cell.angle_beta   90.00
_cell.angle_gamma   90.00
#
_symmetry.space_group_name_H-M   'P 1'
#
loop_
_entity.id
_entity.type
_entity.pdbx_description
1 polymer ?
#
loop_
_entity_poly.entity_id
_entity_poly.type
_entity_poly.pdbx_seq_one_letter_code
_entity_poly.pdbx_strand_id
1 'polypeptide(L)'
;MSGVWRAVACCRGCAVIFHSPMGCVHVAETMDLGSHYRILADGRQENMECVPLVSSNIREKDSIFGGTGRLRQSISYVMETYHPECLFIATSCVAGVIGDDAESESADAEMRYGIPVICIPYAGFLGGEYSEGYYKTAETIIERFFRPCEHVPNRILLLGDQMGPEGQYVTEVKRLLSLLGLEVQGQFPGYLPFPEWANAPAAELAIVLGTTGQSDRMNGMADLLEKKFGIHAVKDIYPIGWENTCKWILEIGRLHGNVEKAKVIIEEEKKRIDSYVKSILHITKGKKAVIGIGRGTHWYNPSDTISALRQLEMRIEAVILYDNLTDKEKAEYRHRIGKEESIPVYDGRDGQELIDAADILLTTNEIVSTKTKQFFIPMVPMVGTNGEIMIFRALYRLLCRYGNKGGIAYATI
;
A
#
# COMPACT_ATOMS: atom_id res chain seq x y z
N MET A 1 -8.61 9.66 12.64
CA MET A 1 -8.11 8.73 13.69
C MET A 1 -7.46 7.47 13.13
N SER A 2 -8.14 6.63 12.35
CA SER A 2 -7.55 5.38 11.82
C SER A 2 -6.25 5.61 11.03
N GLY A 3 -6.14 6.73 10.31
CA GLY A 3 -4.88 7.11 9.65
C GLY A 3 -3.76 7.46 10.63
N VAL A 4 -4.09 8.14 11.75
CA VAL A 4 -3.12 8.42 12.82
C VAL A 4 -2.61 7.11 13.41
N TRP A 5 -3.54 6.19 13.72
CA TRP A 5 -3.18 4.85 14.18
C TRP A 5 -2.22 4.17 13.20
N ARG A 6 -2.59 4.12 11.92
CA ARG A 6 -1.77 3.42 10.90
C ARG A 6 -0.36 3.99 10.74
N ALA A 7 -0.21 5.30 10.91
CA ALA A 7 1.09 5.96 10.82
C ALA A 7 2.06 5.59 11.95
N VAL A 8 1.57 4.97 13.03
CA VAL A 8 2.39 4.57 14.20
C VAL A 8 2.10 3.16 14.69
N ALA A 9 1.21 2.41 14.05
CA ALA A 9 0.68 1.14 14.53
C ALA A 9 1.75 0.10 14.91
N CYS A 10 2.89 0.07 14.24
CA CYS A 10 3.98 -0.86 14.50
C CYS A 10 5.28 -0.14 14.91
N CYS A 11 5.20 1.12 15.33
CA CYS A 11 6.34 1.89 15.81
C CYS A 11 6.63 1.55 17.29
N ARG A 12 7.41 0.51 17.53
CA ARG A 12 7.79 0.11 18.90
C ARG A 12 8.26 1.32 19.71
N GLY A 13 7.83 1.38 20.97
CA GLY A 13 8.05 2.52 21.86
C GLY A 13 6.91 3.53 21.87
N CYS A 14 5.97 3.45 20.93
CA CYS A 14 4.78 4.32 20.90
C CYS A 14 3.57 3.68 21.59
N ALA A 15 2.59 4.52 21.92
CA ALA A 15 1.21 4.15 22.23
C ALA A 15 0.26 5.15 21.59
N VAL A 16 -1.01 4.78 21.41
CA VAL A 16 -2.02 5.65 20.81
C VAL A 16 -3.29 5.69 21.68
N ILE A 17 -3.79 6.88 21.93
CA ILE A 17 -5.11 7.07 22.53
C ILE A 17 -6.05 7.66 21.46
N PHE A 18 -7.18 6.98 21.26
CA PHE A 18 -8.30 7.58 20.56
C PHE A 18 -9.17 8.32 21.57
N HIS A 19 -9.19 9.64 21.50
CA HIS A 19 -10.14 10.45 22.27
C HIS A 19 -11.49 10.40 21.58
N SER A 20 -12.24 9.33 21.87
CA SER A 20 -13.40 8.90 21.08
C SER A 20 -14.32 7.96 21.87
N PRO A 21 -15.55 7.73 21.37
CA PRO A 21 -16.32 6.55 21.73
C PRO A 21 -15.59 5.25 21.37
N MET A 22 -15.91 4.15 22.08
CA MET A 22 -15.28 2.82 21.90
C MET A 22 -15.40 2.28 20.48
N GLY A 23 -16.52 2.53 19.80
CA GLY A 23 -16.74 2.03 18.43
C GLY A 23 -15.69 2.49 17.42
N CYS A 24 -15.08 3.66 17.64
CA CYS A 24 -14.02 4.15 16.74
C CYS A 24 -12.74 3.31 16.82
N VAL A 25 -12.40 2.82 18.00
CA VAL A 25 -11.26 1.90 18.19
C VAL A 25 -11.53 0.57 17.49
N HIS A 26 -12.74 0.03 17.66
CA HIS A 26 -13.12 -1.23 17.03
C HIS A 26 -12.99 -1.21 15.50
N VAL A 27 -13.33 -0.07 14.88
CA VAL A 27 -13.12 0.08 13.41
C VAL A 27 -11.66 0.00 13.03
N ALA A 28 -10.76 0.67 13.76
CA ALA A 28 -9.33 0.64 13.47
C ALA A 28 -8.74 -0.77 13.67
N GLU A 29 -9.11 -1.43 14.76
CA GLU A 29 -8.71 -2.80 15.08
C GLU A 29 -9.17 -3.81 14.01
N THR A 30 -10.40 -3.66 13.51
CA THR A 30 -10.93 -4.52 12.45
C THR A 30 -10.16 -4.34 11.13
N MET A 31 -9.73 -3.12 10.81
CA MET A 31 -8.90 -2.86 9.63
C MET A 31 -7.53 -3.55 9.74
N ASP A 32 -6.93 -3.51 10.91
CA ASP A 32 -5.64 -4.16 11.18
C ASP A 32 -5.72 -5.69 11.09
N LEU A 33 -6.75 -6.29 11.68
CA LEU A 33 -7.04 -7.72 11.58
C LEU A 33 -7.16 -8.19 10.12
N GLY A 34 -7.79 -7.40 9.25
CA GLY A 34 -7.88 -7.71 7.82
C GLY A 34 -6.53 -7.81 7.13
N SER A 35 -5.56 -6.97 7.51
CA SER A 35 -4.19 -7.01 7.01
C SER A 35 -3.43 -8.22 7.54
N HIS A 36 -3.56 -8.50 8.84
CA HIS A 36 -2.97 -9.66 9.51
C HIS A 36 -3.41 -10.99 8.88
N TYR A 37 -4.70 -11.22 8.73
CA TYR A 37 -5.20 -12.45 8.09
C TYR A 37 -4.71 -12.62 6.66
N ARG A 38 -4.47 -11.55 5.95
CA ARG A 38 -3.95 -11.61 4.57
C ARG A 38 -2.50 -12.06 4.54
N ILE A 39 -1.67 -11.57 5.46
CA ILE A 39 -0.27 -11.98 5.63
C ILE A 39 -0.20 -13.47 5.99
N LEU A 40 -1.04 -13.93 6.92
CA LEU A 40 -1.13 -15.35 7.31
C LEU A 40 -1.61 -16.23 6.16
N ALA A 41 -2.60 -15.78 5.37
CA ALA A 41 -3.10 -16.51 4.21
C ALA A 41 -2.04 -16.71 3.13
N ASP A 42 -1.09 -15.77 3.02
CA ASP A 42 0.08 -15.89 2.14
C ASP A 42 1.17 -16.84 2.68
N GLY A 43 0.94 -17.47 3.82
CA GLY A 43 1.88 -18.39 4.48
C GLY A 43 3.10 -17.71 5.08
N ARG A 44 3.02 -16.40 5.34
CA ARG A 44 4.08 -15.62 5.96
C ARG A 44 3.90 -15.55 7.46
N GLN A 45 5.01 -15.47 8.16
CA GLN A 45 4.99 -15.27 9.60
C GLN A 45 4.94 -13.78 9.89
N GLU A 46 3.94 -13.34 10.63
CA GLU A 46 3.87 -11.97 11.11
C GLU A 46 4.66 -11.84 12.39
N ASN A 47 5.72 -11.04 12.35
CA ASN A 47 6.56 -10.74 13.51
C ASN A 47 6.33 -9.33 14.04
N MET A 48 5.26 -8.64 13.57
CA MET A 48 4.98 -7.27 13.98
C MET A 48 3.90 -7.23 15.05
N GLU A 49 4.28 -6.75 16.21
CA GLU A 49 3.35 -6.40 17.26
C GLU A 49 2.88 -4.96 17.08
N CYS A 50 1.56 -4.76 17.11
CA CYS A 50 0.98 -3.44 17.12
C CYS A 50 1.18 -2.79 18.50
N VAL A 51 1.43 -1.47 18.49
CA VAL A 51 1.53 -0.70 19.73
C VAL A 51 0.17 -0.62 20.43
N PRO A 52 0.13 -0.35 21.76
CA PRO A 52 -1.14 -0.20 22.47
C PRO A 52 -2.05 0.86 21.87
N LEU A 53 -3.32 0.50 21.62
CA LEU A 53 -4.39 1.39 21.20
C LEU A 53 -5.48 1.43 22.28
N VAL A 54 -5.71 2.59 22.86
CA VAL A 54 -6.66 2.78 23.96
C VAL A 54 -7.73 3.80 23.57
N SER A 55 -8.98 3.57 23.96
CA SER A 55 -10.07 4.55 23.83
C SER A 55 -10.25 5.32 25.13
N SER A 56 -10.45 6.63 25.04
CA SER A 56 -10.94 7.41 26.20
C SER A 56 -12.40 7.09 26.55
N ASN A 57 -13.09 6.35 25.70
CA ASN A 57 -14.46 5.87 25.91
C ASN A 57 -15.44 7.01 26.23
N ILE A 58 -15.47 8.05 25.39
CA ILE A 58 -16.45 9.14 25.47
C ILE A 58 -17.86 8.55 25.46
N ARG A 59 -18.69 8.91 26.42
CA ARG A 59 -20.08 8.48 26.58
C ARG A 59 -21.05 9.64 26.41
N GLU A 60 -22.31 9.35 26.31
CA GLU A 60 -23.39 10.33 26.13
C GLU A 60 -23.30 11.51 27.15
N LYS A 61 -23.07 11.25 28.43
CA LYS A 61 -22.93 12.27 29.44
C LYS A 61 -21.74 13.23 29.20
N ASP A 62 -20.70 12.72 28.57
CA ASP A 62 -19.48 13.50 28.30
C ASP A 62 -19.72 14.51 27.15
N SER A 63 -20.76 14.31 26.32
CA SER A 63 -21.20 15.29 25.33
C SER A 63 -21.82 16.57 25.94
N ILE A 64 -22.20 16.52 27.22
CA ILE A 64 -22.76 17.66 27.96
C ILE A 64 -21.71 18.30 28.89
N PHE A 65 -20.89 17.48 29.53
CA PHE A 65 -19.94 17.92 30.57
C PHE A 65 -18.48 17.95 30.10
N GLY A 66 -18.20 17.60 28.86
CA GLY A 66 -16.85 17.45 28.31
C GLY A 66 -16.23 16.09 28.57
N GLY A 67 -15.37 15.63 27.67
CA GLY A 67 -14.67 14.36 27.73
C GLY A 67 -13.21 14.46 28.22
N THR A 68 -12.70 15.66 28.48
CA THR A 68 -11.30 15.94 28.87
C THR A 68 -10.86 15.13 30.10
N GLY A 69 -11.77 14.98 31.10
CA GLY A 69 -11.48 14.16 32.28
C GLY A 69 -11.22 12.67 31.95
N ARG A 70 -11.89 12.13 30.94
CA ARG A 70 -11.66 10.78 30.46
C ARG A 70 -10.34 10.67 29.70
N LEU A 71 -10.00 11.68 28.91
CA LEU A 71 -8.71 11.72 28.23
C LEU A 71 -7.57 11.66 29.25
N ARG A 72 -7.63 12.50 30.30
CA ARG A 72 -6.65 12.52 31.37
C ARG A 72 -6.50 11.17 32.08
N GLN A 73 -7.63 10.50 32.37
CA GLN A 73 -7.63 9.15 32.94
C GLN A 73 -6.97 8.13 32.00
N SER A 74 -7.26 8.21 30.70
CA SER A 74 -6.67 7.31 29.70
C SER A 74 -5.18 7.55 29.51
N ILE A 75 -4.72 8.80 29.59
CA ILE A 75 -3.28 9.13 29.57
C ILE A 75 -2.61 8.48 30.78
N SER A 76 -3.12 8.68 32.00
CA SER A 76 -2.55 8.07 33.20
C SER A 76 -2.51 6.53 33.09
N TYR A 77 -3.60 5.92 32.63
CA TYR A 77 -3.65 4.46 32.41
C TYR A 77 -2.59 3.97 31.44
N VAL A 78 -2.42 4.63 30.29
CA VAL A 78 -1.44 4.24 29.28
C VAL A 78 -0.01 4.37 29.82
N MET A 79 0.28 5.46 30.52
CA MET A 79 1.59 5.71 31.12
C MET A 79 1.95 4.67 32.19
N GLU A 80 1.00 4.31 33.04
CA GLU A 80 1.19 3.36 34.14
C GLU A 80 1.23 1.90 33.66
N THR A 81 0.53 1.57 32.59
CA THR A 81 0.38 0.18 32.12
C THR A 81 1.38 -0.20 31.07
N TYR A 82 1.63 0.69 30.10
CA TYR A 82 2.43 0.35 28.91
C TYR A 82 3.80 1.04 28.87
N HIS A 83 4.03 2.06 29.69
CA HIS A 83 5.29 2.80 29.77
C HIS A 83 5.85 3.21 28.40
N PRO A 84 5.07 3.90 27.54
CA PRO A 84 5.53 4.26 26.21
C PRO A 84 6.63 5.32 26.27
N GLU A 85 7.50 5.34 25.26
CA GLU A 85 8.51 6.38 25.04
C GLU A 85 7.94 7.59 24.29
N CYS A 86 6.79 7.41 23.58
CA CYS A 86 6.06 8.45 22.87
C CYS A 86 4.57 8.11 22.84
N LEU A 87 3.72 9.11 23.11
CA LEU A 87 2.27 8.94 23.10
C LEU A 87 1.63 9.80 22.01
N PHE A 88 0.76 9.19 21.20
CA PHE A 88 -0.11 9.89 20.26
C PHE A 88 -1.54 9.94 20.76
N ILE A 89 -2.17 11.08 20.60
CA ILE A 89 -3.59 11.30 20.90
C ILE A 89 -4.29 11.72 19.61
N ALA A 90 -5.24 10.91 19.15
CA ALA A 90 -6.07 11.22 17.99
C ALA A 90 -7.49 11.56 18.45
N THR A 91 -7.99 12.74 18.12
CA THR A 91 -9.33 13.16 18.48
C THR A 91 -10.37 12.67 17.46
N SER A 92 -11.58 12.37 17.93
CA SER A 92 -12.72 12.02 17.09
C SER A 92 -13.54 13.25 16.69
N CYS A 93 -14.44 13.04 15.72
CA CYS A 93 -15.46 14.04 15.40
C CYS A 93 -16.32 14.40 16.63
N VAL A 94 -16.60 13.45 17.51
CA VAL A 94 -17.35 13.69 18.76
C VAL A 94 -16.57 14.61 19.67
N ALA A 95 -15.29 14.35 19.93
CA ALA A 95 -14.43 15.21 20.74
C ALA A 95 -14.33 16.63 20.16
N GLY A 96 -14.22 16.75 18.83
CA GLY A 96 -14.19 18.06 18.15
C GLY A 96 -15.51 18.84 18.29
N VAL A 97 -16.66 18.17 18.19
CA VAL A 97 -17.98 18.81 18.36
C VAL A 97 -18.23 19.25 19.81
N ILE A 98 -17.78 18.45 20.77
CA ILE A 98 -17.88 18.80 22.22
C ILE A 98 -16.96 19.98 22.55
N GLY A 99 -15.89 20.18 21.79
CA GLY A 99 -14.91 21.23 22.04
C GLY A 99 -13.89 20.84 23.12
N ASP A 100 -13.60 19.56 23.26
CA ASP A 100 -12.58 19.08 24.20
C ASP A 100 -11.18 19.59 23.81
N ASP A 101 -10.47 20.20 24.73
CA ASP A 101 -9.10 20.71 24.53
C ASP A 101 -8.06 19.61 24.73
N ALA A 102 -7.97 18.72 23.76
CA ALA A 102 -7.00 17.63 23.80
C ALA A 102 -5.56 18.10 23.60
N GLU A 103 -5.34 19.26 22.98
CA GLU A 103 -4.00 19.82 22.78
C GLU A 103 -3.40 20.29 24.11
N SER A 104 -4.18 21.00 24.91
CA SER A 104 -3.75 21.41 26.25
C SER A 104 -3.46 20.21 27.16
N GLU A 105 -4.32 19.20 27.15
CA GLU A 105 -4.11 17.97 27.92
C GLU A 105 -2.85 17.20 27.46
N SER A 106 -2.54 17.23 26.17
CA SER A 106 -1.31 16.64 25.64
C SER A 106 -0.07 17.38 26.13
N ALA A 107 -0.09 18.70 26.11
CA ALA A 107 1.01 19.54 26.60
C ALA A 107 1.25 19.35 28.12
N ASP A 108 0.18 19.30 28.91
CA ASP A 108 0.26 19.04 30.36
C ASP A 108 0.81 17.63 30.64
N ALA A 109 0.41 16.64 29.85
CA ALA A 109 0.91 15.26 29.96
C ALA A 109 2.39 15.17 29.59
N GLU A 110 2.83 15.87 28.54
CA GLU A 110 4.24 15.92 28.14
C GLU A 110 5.12 16.50 29.26
N MET A 111 4.67 17.60 29.88
CA MET A 111 5.39 18.20 31.03
C MET A 111 5.41 17.27 32.23
N ARG A 112 4.30 16.58 32.50
CA ARG A 112 4.13 15.72 33.68
C ARG A 112 4.95 14.44 33.62
N TYR A 113 4.97 13.80 32.44
CA TYR A 113 5.59 12.46 32.27
C TYR A 113 6.98 12.51 31.65
N GLY A 114 7.40 13.64 31.08
CA GLY A 114 8.74 13.82 30.50
C GLY A 114 8.98 13.06 29.22
N ILE A 115 7.91 12.62 28.52
CA ILE A 115 7.99 11.98 27.21
C ILE A 115 7.19 12.79 26.19
N PRO A 116 7.47 12.70 24.89
CA PRO A 116 6.67 13.35 23.88
C PRO A 116 5.21 12.87 23.88
N VAL A 117 4.28 13.81 23.96
CA VAL A 117 2.82 13.57 23.85
C VAL A 117 2.28 14.43 22.72
N ILE A 118 1.80 13.79 21.66
CA ILE A 118 1.46 14.44 20.40
C ILE A 118 -0.04 14.34 20.15
N CYS A 119 -0.73 15.46 20.17
CA CYS A 119 -2.11 15.53 19.74
C CYS A 119 -2.18 15.74 18.22
N ILE A 120 -2.92 14.87 17.53
CA ILE A 120 -3.32 15.06 16.14
C ILE A 120 -4.82 15.37 16.15
N PRO A 121 -5.17 16.65 16.11
CA PRO A 121 -6.56 17.07 16.15
C PRO A 121 -7.26 16.70 14.85
N TYR A 122 -8.52 16.27 14.97
CA TYR A 122 -9.38 16.00 13.85
C TYR A 122 -10.54 16.97 13.82
N ALA A 123 -10.70 17.67 12.73
CA ALA A 123 -11.74 18.69 12.59
C ALA A 123 -13.15 18.13 12.27
N GLY A 124 -13.39 16.85 12.55
CA GLY A 124 -14.70 16.21 12.35
C GLY A 124 -15.01 15.93 10.87
N PHE A 125 -16.31 15.88 10.53
CA PHE A 125 -16.80 15.61 9.16
C PHE A 125 -16.33 16.64 8.11
N LEU A 126 -15.76 17.74 8.53
CA LEU A 126 -15.25 18.81 7.66
C LEU A 126 -13.76 18.66 7.31
N GLY A 127 -13.06 17.73 7.94
CA GLY A 127 -11.59 17.77 7.96
C GLY A 127 -10.85 16.57 7.51
N GLY A 128 -11.44 15.57 6.89
CA GLY A 128 -10.49 14.67 6.33
C GLY A 128 -10.78 13.20 6.35
N GLU A 129 -10.30 12.61 5.32
CA GLU A 129 -10.27 11.18 5.09
C GLU A 129 -9.16 10.51 5.91
N TYR A 130 -9.11 9.19 5.87
CA TYR A 130 -8.05 8.36 6.44
C TYR A 130 -6.64 8.89 6.10
N SER A 131 -6.42 9.26 4.85
CA SER A 131 -5.16 9.79 4.35
C SER A 131 -4.71 11.06 5.07
N GLU A 132 -5.61 11.95 5.45
CA GLU A 132 -5.27 13.20 6.15
C GLU A 132 -4.59 12.92 7.50
N GLY A 133 -5.20 12.07 8.33
CA GLY A 133 -4.60 11.67 9.61
C GLY A 133 -3.27 10.97 9.45
N TYR A 134 -3.14 10.11 8.45
CA TYR A 134 -1.91 9.39 8.16
C TYR A 134 -0.74 10.32 7.81
N TYR A 135 -0.95 11.19 6.84
CA TYR A 135 0.11 12.10 6.37
C TYR A 135 0.42 13.20 7.38
N LYS A 136 -0.59 13.75 8.05
CA LYS A 136 -0.37 14.74 9.11
C LYS A 136 0.48 14.18 10.25
N THR A 137 0.24 12.94 10.65
CA THR A 137 1.04 12.27 11.67
C THR A 137 2.47 12.06 11.20
N ALA A 138 2.65 11.59 9.97
CA ALA A 138 3.99 11.37 9.39
C ALA A 138 4.78 12.68 9.28
N GLU A 139 4.17 13.76 8.80
CA GLU A 139 4.76 15.10 8.74
C GLU A 139 5.18 15.59 10.14
N THR A 140 4.31 15.40 11.14
CA THR A 140 4.60 15.76 12.53
C THR A 140 5.79 14.99 13.09
N ILE A 141 5.90 13.69 12.75
CA ILE A 141 7.04 12.85 13.14
C ILE A 141 8.34 13.38 12.50
N ILE A 142 8.33 13.66 11.21
CA ILE A 142 9.49 14.21 10.49
C ILE A 142 9.92 15.54 11.10
N GLU A 143 8.98 16.44 11.34
CA GLU A 143 9.28 17.77 11.86
C GLU A 143 9.82 17.76 13.28
N ARG A 144 9.26 16.89 14.12
CA ARG A 144 9.56 16.88 15.55
C ARG A 144 10.74 16.00 15.93
N PHE A 145 10.96 14.90 15.23
CA PHE A 145 11.91 13.88 15.67
C PHE A 145 13.09 13.62 14.73
N PHE A 146 12.92 13.77 13.42
CA PHE A 146 14.04 13.55 12.51
C PHE A 146 15.12 14.59 12.75
N ARG A 147 16.37 14.18 12.72
CA ARG A 147 17.54 15.07 12.97
C ARG A 147 18.50 14.99 11.79
N PRO A 148 19.06 16.13 11.34
CA PRO A 148 20.15 16.10 10.37
C PRO A 148 21.30 15.23 10.87
N CYS A 149 21.76 14.32 10.03
CA CYS A 149 22.90 13.44 10.31
C CYS A 149 23.62 13.09 9.00
N GLU A 150 24.80 12.51 9.10
CA GLU A 150 25.55 12.04 7.94
C GLU A 150 24.83 10.83 7.30
N HIS A 151 24.80 10.82 5.97
CA HIS A 151 24.24 9.69 5.23
C HIS A 151 25.20 8.50 5.32
N VAL A 152 24.63 7.34 5.59
CA VAL A 152 25.36 6.07 5.61
C VAL A 152 25.20 5.41 4.24
N PRO A 153 26.31 5.14 3.53
CA PRO A 153 26.25 4.52 2.21
C PRO A 153 25.46 3.21 2.20
N ASN A 154 24.76 2.96 1.12
CA ASN A 154 23.93 1.77 0.87
C ASN A 154 22.68 1.65 1.75
N ARG A 155 22.37 2.60 2.63
CA ARG A 155 21.15 2.56 3.45
C ARG A 155 19.97 3.20 2.74
N ILE A 156 18.84 2.53 2.80
CA ILE A 156 17.59 2.93 2.15
C ILE A 156 16.47 3.10 3.18
N LEU A 157 15.75 4.22 3.08
CA LEU A 157 14.49 4.43 3.78
C LEU A 157 13.33 4.16 2.82
N LEU A 158 12.47 3.20 3.13
CA LEU A 158 11.25 2.96 2.37
C LEU A 158 10.15 3.92 2.85
N LEU A 159 9.44 4.55 1.92
CA LEU A 159 8.36 5.49 2.21
C LEU A 159 7.02 4.94 1.73
N GLY A 160 6.09 4.73 2.64
CA GLY A 160 4.75 4.21 2.37
C GLY A 160 4.46 2.88 3.03
N ASP A 161 3.20 2.50 3.05
CA ASP A 161 2.72 1.31 3.77
C ASP A 161 2.86 0.02 2.95
N GLN A 162 2.14 -0.08 1.85
CA GLN A 162 2.07 -1.25 0.96
C GLN A 162 1.99 -2.60 1.70
N MET A 163 1.17 -2.66 2.76
CA MET A 163 0.96 -3.80 3.65
C MET A 163 2.18 -4.19 4.51
N GLY A 164 3.05 -3.24 4.78
CA GLY A 164 4.15 -3.37 5.73
C GLY A 164 5.37 -4.15 5.26
N PRO A 165 6.37 -4.24 6.13
CA PRO A 165 7.69 -4.79 5.83
C PRO A 165 7.69 -6.26 5.39
N GLU A 166 6.69 -7.04 5.84
CA GLU A 166 6.49 -8.45 5.48
C GLU A 166 5.49 -8.61 4.32
N GLY A 167 4.90 -7.53 3.86
CA GLY A 167 4.02 -7.50 2.69
C GLY A 167 4.75 -7.96 1.42
N GLN A 168 4.01 -8.58 0.50
CA GLN A 168 4.58 -9.12 -0.74
C GLN A 168 5.30 -8.05 -1.57
N TYR A 169 4.73 -6.84 -1.60
CA TYR A 169 5.32 -5.70 -2.28
C TYR A 169 6.71 -5.37 -1.70
N VAL A 170 6.77 -5.16 -0.39
CA VAL A 170 8.00 -4.73 0.30
C VAL A 170 9.05 -5.84 0.30
N THR A 171 8.64 -7.09 0.45
CA THR A 171 9.54 -8.26 0.37
C THR A 171 10.26 -8.32 -0.99
N GLU A 172 9.54 -8.08 -2.10
CA GLU A 172 10.17 -8.07 -3.42
C GLU A 172 11.05 -6.83 -3.62
N VAL A 173 10.62 -5.66 -3.15
CA VAL A 173 11.45 -4.44 -3.17
C VAL A 173 12.76 -4.67 -2.41
N LYS A 174 12.70 -5.21 -1.19
CA LYS A 174 13.90 -5.56 -0.40
C LYS A 174 14.83 -6.52 -1.15
N ARG A 175 14.25 -7.54 -1.81
CA ARG A 175 15.03 -8.49 -2.61
C ARG A 175 15.77 -7.81 -3.77
N LEU A 176 15.09 -6.97 -4.55
CA LEU A 176 15.71 -6.24 -5.66
C LEU A 176 16.78 -5.27 -5.19
N LEU A 177 16.54 -4.57 -4.08
CA LEU A 177 17.54 -3.70 -3.46
C LEU A 177 18.78 -4.46 -2.98
N SER A 178 18.59 -5.64 -2.39
CA SER A 178 19.72 -6.48 -1.96
C SER A 178 20.61 -6.93 -3.12
N LEU A 179 20.04 -7.17 -4.31
CA LEU A 179 20.82 -7.47 -5.52
C LEU A 179 21.72 -6.29 -5.91
N LEU A 180 21.24 -5.05 -5.72
CA LEU A 180 22.03 -3.83 -5.91
C LEU A 180 23.09 -3.63 -4.82
N GLY A 181 23.01 -4.36 -3.71
CA GLY A 181 23.89 -4.20 -2.55
C GLY A 181 23.39 -3.13 -1.58
N LEU A 182 22.10 -2.81 -1.65
CA LEU A 182 21.44 -1.82 -0.81
C LEU A 182 20.71 -2.51 0.34
N GLU A 183 20.74 -1.90 1.52
CA GLU A 183 20.13 -2.38 2.74
C GLU A 183 18.99 -1.46 3.20
N VAL A 184 17.84 -2.04 3.48
CA VAL A 184 16.71 -1.28 3.99
C VAL A 184 16.88 -1.03 5.48
N GLN A 185 17.09 0.25 5.84
CA GLN A 185 17.18 0.71 7.23
C GLN A 185 15.83 0.58 7.94
N GLY A 186 14.75 0.92 7.25
CA GLY A 186 13.41 0.87 7.81
C GLY A 186 12.35 1.29 6.81
N GLN A 187 11.10 1.21 7.24
CA GLN A 187 9.93 1.63 6.48
C GLN A 187 9.15 2.68 7.28
N PHE A 188 8.84 3.80 6.64
CA PHE A 188 8.16 4.93 7.26
C PHE A 188 7.00 5.41 6.36
N PRO A 189 5.87 5.84 6.91
CA PRO A 189 5.43 5.80 8.32
C PRO A 189 4.97 4.40 8.78
N GLY A 190 4.84 4.21 10.08
CA GLY A 190 4.11 3.12 10.69
C GLY A 190 4.95 1.94 11.20
N TYR A 191 6.24 1.84 10.82
CA TYR A 191 7.02 0.63 11.09
C TYR A 191 8.40 0.89 11.70
N LEU A 192 8.93 2.12 11.58
CA LEU A 192 10.21 2.45 12.18
C LEU A 192 10.04 2.65 13.69
N PRO A 193 10.81 1.96 14.55
CA PRO A 193 10.74 2.14 16.01
C PRO A 193 11.03 3.56 16.44
N PHE A 194 10.38 4.05 17.51
CA PHE A 194 10.56 5.41 18.01
C PHE A 194 12.03 5.80 18.25
N PRO A 195 12.89 4.95 18.87
CA PRO A 195 14.30 5.30 19.08
C PRO A 195 15.09 5.52 17.79
N GLU A 196 14.62 5.01 16.65
CA GLU A 196 15.30 5.12 15.36
C GLU A 196 14.87 6.35 14.56
N TRP A 197 13.83 7.07 14.98
CA TRP A 197 13.31 8.22 14.24
C TRP A 197 14.33 9.34 14.07
N ALA A 198 15.13 9.62 15.10
CA ALA A 198 16.14 10.67 15.02
C ALA A 198 17.18 10.39 13.93
N ASN A 199 17.49 9.12 13.69
CA ASN A 199 18.49 8.66 12.73
C ASN A 199 17.89 8.20 11.39
N ALA A 200 16.57 8.33 11.19
CA ALA A 200 15.96 7.98 9.91
C ALA A 200 16.61 8.73 8.72
N PRO A 201 17.03 10.00 8.85
CA PRO A 201 17.72 10.70 7.79
C PRO A 201 19.15 10.20 7.48
N ALA A 202 19.68 9.20 8.18
CA ALA A 202 20.95 8.57 7.82
C ALA A 202 20.88 7.75 6.51
N ALA A 203 19.69 7.51 5.97
CA ALA A 203 19.51 6.84 4.68
C ALA A 203 20.15 7.66 3.55
N GLU A 204 20.88 6.97 2.66
CA GLU A 204 21.45 7.55 1.43
C GLU A 204 20.34 7.92 0.43
N LEU A 205 19.36 7.03 0.29
CA LEU A 205 18.24 7.20 -0.63
C LEU A 205 16.92 6.87 0.09
N ALA A 206 15.86 7.56 -0.34
CA ALA A 206 14.48 7.18 -0.02
C ALA A 206 13.83 6.54 -1.23
N ILE A 207 12.98 5.53 -1.01
CA ILE A 207 12.23 4.88 -2.08
C ILE A 207 10.75 4.94 -1.75
N VAL A 208 9.99 5.61 -2.59
CA VAL A 208 8.53 5.70 -2.45
C VAL A 208 7.90 4.39 -2.89
N LEU A 209 7.21 3.75 -1.97
CA LEU A 209 6.34 2.61 -2.23
C LEU A 209 4.96 3.12 -2.65
N GLY A 210 4.42 2.60 -3.74
CA GLY A 210 3.14 3.10 -4.19
C GLY A 210 2.75 2.61 -5.58
N THR A 211 1.93 3.42 -6.21
CA THR A 211 1.38 3.14 -7.54
C THR A 211 1.21 4.46 -8.31
N THR A 212 1.23 4.38 -9.61
CA THR A 212 1.05 5.56 -10.47
C THR A 212 -0.31 6.23 -10.20
N GLY A 213 -0.28 7.53 -9.93
CA GLY A 213 -1.48 8.35 -9.71
C GLY A 213 -2.09 8.28 -8.29
N GLN A 214 -1.46 7.59 -7.35
CA GLN A 214 -1.93 7.52 -5.95
C GLN A 214 -0.86 7.88 -4.91
N SER A 215 0.32 8.27 -5.36
CA SER A 215 1.47 8.49 -4.48
C SER A 215 1.83 9.96 -4.29
N ASP A 216 1.03 10.90 -4.79
CA ASP A 216 1.36 12.33 -4.79
C ASP A 216 1.71 12.86 -3.40
N ARG A 217 0.94 12.50 -2.37
CA ARG A 217 1.23 12.92 -1.00
C ARG A 217 2.50 12.27 -0.43
N MET A 218 2.78 11.02 -0.78
CA MET A 218 4.01 10.33 -0.38
C MET A 218 5.21 10.89 -1.13
N ASN A 219 5.05 11.27 -2.40
CA ASN A 219 6.06 12.00 -3.16
C ASN A 219 6.36 13.35 -2.53
N GLY A 220 5.33 14.09 -2.08
CA GLY A 220 5.50 15.34 -1.32
C GLY A 220 6.27 15.14 -0.01
N MET A 221 6.09 14.01 0.66
CA MET A 221 6.89 13.65 1.84
C MET A 221 8.34 13.35 1.48
N ALA A 222 8.59 12.67 0.37
CA ALA A 222 9.93 12.45 -0.15
C ALA A 222 10.62 13.78 -0.50
N ASP A 223 9.89 14.73 -1.11
CA ASP A 223 10.39 16.10 -1.36
C ASP A 223 10.73 16.84 -0.07
N LEU A 224 9.94 16.65 0.98
CA LEU A 224 10.22 17.23 2.30
C LEU A 224 11.52 16.67 2.90
N LEU A 225 11.76 15.36 2.77
CA LEU A 225 12.98 14.71 3.23
C LEU A 225 14.21 15.17 2.43
N GLU A 226 14.08 15.27 1.11
CA GLU A 226 15.15 15.79 0.26
C GLU A 226 15.49 17.23 0.61
N LYS A 227 14.50 18.09 0.76
CA LYS A 227 14.69 19.52 1.11
C LYS A 227 15.31 19.70 2.49
N LYS A 228 14.88 18.94 3.51
CA LYS A 228 15.32 19.13 4.91
C LYS A 228 16.63 18.41 5.23
N PHE A 229 16.86 17.25 4.62
CA PHE A 229 17.93 16.34 5.02
C PHE A 229 18.85 15.93 3.85
N GLY A 230 18.56 16.34 2.62
CA GLY A 230 19.36 16.01 1.45
C GLY A 230 19.23 14.56 0.96
N ILE A 231 18.20 13.83 1.40
CA ILE A 231 17.99 12.44 1.00
C ILE A 231 17.33 12.42 -0.38
N HIS A 232 18.06 11.98 -1.42
CA HIS A 232 17.47 11.82 -2.75
C HIS A 232 16.42 10.71 -2.75
N ALA A 233 15.39 10.87 -3.57
CA ALA A 233 14.27 9.93 -3.57
C ALA A 233 13.98 9.36 -4.96
N VAL A 234 13.71 8.05 -5.01
CA VAL A 234 13.07 7.39 -6.15
C VAL A 234 11.56 7.49 -5.96
N LYS A 235 10.91 8.25 -6.83
CA LYS A 235 9.47 8.53 -6.82
C LYS A 235 8.92 8.54 -8.25
N ASP A 236 7.61 8.44 -8.37
CA ASP A 236 6.89 8.41 -9.67
C ASP A 236 7.20 7.20 -10.56
N ILE A 237 8.08 6.31 -10.13
CA ILE A 237 8.41 5.07 -10.79
C ILE A 237 8.25 3.93 -9.79
N TYR A 238 7.40 2.95 -10.12
CA TYR A 238 7.09 1.82 -9.27
C TYR A 238 7.36 0.52 -10.02
N PRO A 239 7.87 -0.54 -9.37
CA PRO A 239 8.25 -1.78 -10.05
C PRO A 239 7.02 -2.65 -10.38
N ILE A 240 5.99 -2.08 -11.01
CA ILE A 240 4.75 -2.73 -11.45
C ILE A 240 4.87 -3.05 -12.93
N GLY A 241 4.81 -4.34 -13.28
CA GLY A 241 5.13 -4.81 -14.62
C GLY A 241 6.63 -4.77 -14.93
N TRP A 242 7.05 -5.57 -15.93
CA TRP A 242 8.47 -5.74 -16.21
C TRP A 242 9.18 -4.45 -16.68
N GLU A 243 8.56 -3.69 -17.57
CA GLU A 243 9.17 -2.47 -18.09
C GLU A 243 9.42 -1.41 -16.99
N ASN A 244 8.45 -1.22 -16.11
CA ASN A 244 8.61 -0.28 -15.00
C ASN A 244 9.58 -0.80 -13.95
N THR A 245 9.66 -2.12 -13.76
CA THR A 245 10.68 -2.75 -12.90
C THR A 245 12.09 -2.44 -13.43
N CYS A 246 12.32 -2.53 -14.74
CA CYS A 246 13.59 -2.16 -15.35
C CYS A 246 13.93 -0.68 -15.13
N LYS A 247 12.97 0.22 -15.39
CA LYS A 247 13.15 1.67 -15.17
C LYS A 247 13.48 1.97 -13.71
N TRP A 248 12.77 1.33 -12.79
CA TRP A 248 12.97 1.49 -11.36
C TRP A 248 14.36 1.03 -10.90
N ILE A 249 14.84 -0.14 -11.34
CA ILE A 249 16.18 -0.63 -11.05
C ILE A 249 17.26 0.31 -11.62
N LEU A 250 17.07 0.80 -12.87
CA LEU A 250 18.00 1.73 -13.49
C LEU A 250 18.07 3.07 -12.77
N GLU A 251 16.93 3.61 -12.35
CA GLU A 251 16.90 4.88 -11.61
C GLU A 251 17.61 4.77 -10.26
N ILE A 252 17.41 3.68 -9.54
CA ILE A 252 18.16 3.42 -8.30
C ILE A 252 19.65 3.32 -8.62
N GLY A 253 20.04 2.57 -9.64
CA GLY A 253 21.43 2.44 -10.06
C GLY A 253 22.05 3.79 -10.45
N ARG A 254 21.28 4.69 -11.05
CA ARG A 254 21.71 6.05 -11.40
C ARG A 254 21.96 6.90 -10.15
N LEU A 255 21.02 6.92 -9.22
CA LEU A 255 21.11 7.71 -7.99
C LEU A 255 22.21 7.18 -7.05
N HIS A 256 22.37 5.86 -6.98
CA HIS A 256 23.41 5.20 -6.20
C HIS A 256 24.79 5.17 -6.90
N GLY A 257 24.88 5.64 -8.14
CA GLY A 257 26.17 5.67 -8.89
C GLY A 257 26.61 4.30 -9.45
N ASN A 258 25.71 3.31 -9.58
CA ASN A 258 26.07 1.96 -10.03
C ASN A 258 25.14 1.42 -11.15
N VAL A 259 25.08 2.17 -12.25
CA VAL A 259 24.23 1.85 -13.42
C VAL A 259 24.60 0.52 -14.08
N GLU A 260 25.88 0.18 -14.16
CA GLU A 260 26.30 -1.07 -14.82
C GLU A 260 25.85 -2.30 -14.03
N LYS A 261 25.91 -2.26 -12.70
CA LYS A 261 25.33 -3.34 -11.87
C LYS A 261 23.82 -3.45 -12.06
N ALA A 262 23.12 -2.32 -12.16
CA ALA A 262 21.68 -2.30 -12.43
C ALA A 262 21.34 -3.00 -13.76
N LYS A 263 22.10 -2.76 -14.83
CA LYS A 263 21.93 -3.43 -16.13
C LYS A 263 22.12 -4.94 -16.03
N VAL A 264 23.17 -5.37 -15.34
CA VAL A 264 23.43 -6.82 -15.13
C VAL A 264 22.28 -7.48 -14.40
N ILE A 265 21.76 -6.85 -13.34
CA ILE A 265 20.62 -7.37 -12.59
C ILE A 265 19.39 -7.49 -13.48
N ILE A 266 19.10 -6.48 -14.31
CA ILE A 266 17.97 -6.54 -15.25
C ILE A 266 18.10 -7.73 -16.22
N GLU A 267 19.29 -7.97 -16.74
CA GLU A 267 19.52 -9.11 -17.62
C GLU A 267 19.32 -10.46 -16.92
N GLU A 268 19.79 -10.60 -15.68
CA GLU A 268 19.62 -11.81 -14.88
C GLU A 268 18.15 -12.04 -14.52
N GLU A 269 17.46 -11.01 -14.09
CA GLU A 269 16.03 -11.06 -13.75
C GLU A 269 15.19 -11.36 -15.01
N LYS A 270 15.55 -10.82 -16.16
CA LYS A 270 14.91 -11.18 -17.44
C LYS A 270 15.08 -12.65 -17.77
N LYS A 271 16.26 -13.21 -17.61
CA LYS A 271 16.50 -14.66 -17.82
C LYS A 271 15.61 -15.52 -16.91
N ARG A 272 15.37 -15.08 -15.67
CA ARG A 272 14.45 -15.79 -14.77
C ARG A 272 13.02 -15.80 -15.31
N ILE A 273 12.52 -14.64 -15.76
CA ILE A 273 11.19 -14.50 -16.36
C ILE A 273 11.10 -15.41 -17.61
N ASP A 274 12.05 -15.29 -18.53
CA ASP A 274 12.05 -16.03 -19.80
C ASP A 274 12.10 -17.55 -19.58
N SER A 275 12.90 -17.99 -18.62
CA SER A 275 12.96 -19.41 -18.23
C SER A 275 11.60 -19.92 -17.73
N TYR A 276 10.92 -19.12 -16.89
CA TYR A 276 9.60 -19.49 -16.39
C TYR A 276 8.55 -19.49 -17.51
N VAL A 277 8.51 -18.43 -18.32
CA VAL A 277 7.61 -18.33 -19.49
C VAL A 277 7.79 -19.53 -20.40
N LYS A 278 9.02 -19.87 -20.77
CA LYS A 278 9.32 -21.03 -21.62
C LYS A 278 8.74 -22.33 -21.06
N SER A 279 8.75 -22.50 -19.75
CA SER A 279 8.23 -23.72 -19.11
C SER A 279 6.70 -23.87 -19.22
N ILE A 280 5.96 -22.78 -19.38
CA ILE A 280 4.48 -22.76 -19.39
C ILE A 280 3.87 -22.44 -20.75
N LEU A 281 4.66 -22.02 -21.74
CA LEU A 281 4.17 -21.65 -23.08
C LEU A 281 3.30 -22.71 -23.75
N HIS A 282 3.57 -24.00 -23.51
CA HIS A 282 2.78 -25.10 -24.06
C HIS A 282 1.31 -25.11 -23.62
N ILE A 283 0.97 -24.39 -22.55
CA ILE A 283 -0.39 -24.20 -22.04
C ILE A 283 -0.96 -22.83 -22.42
N THR A 284 -0.14 -21.78 -22.43
CA THR A 284 -0.61 -20.39 -22.55
C THR A 284 -0.70 -19.92 -24.00
N LYS A 285 0.19 -20.39 -24.87
CA LYS A 285 0.29 -19.97 -26.26
C LYS A 285 -1.04 -20.11 -27.01
N GLY A 286 -1.48 -19.04 -27.64
CA GLY A 286 -2.70 -18.98 -28.44
C GLY A 286 -4.01 -18.98 -27.63
N LYS A 287 -3.95 -19.07 -26.29
CA LYS A 287 -5.13 -18.95 -25.43
C LYS A 287 -5.74 -17.56 -25.53
N LYS A 288 -7.06 -17.52 -25.50
CA LYS A 288 -7.81 -16.28 -25.62
C LYS A 288 -8.01 -15.62 -24.26
N ALA A 289 -7.64 -14.36 -24.15
CA ALA A 289 -7.80 -13.56 -22.95
C ALA A 289 -8.67 -12.34 -23.22
N VAL A 290 -9.50 -11.97 -22.25
CA VAL A 290 -10.23 -10.71 -22.20
C VAL A 290 -9.82 -10.00 -20.92
N ILE A 291 -9.70 -8.68 -20.98
CA ILE A 291 -9.40 -7.83 -19.81
C ILE A 291 -10.65 -7.04 -19.44
N GLY A 292 -11.14 -7.20 -18.20
CA GLY A 292 -12.32 -6.48 -17.69
C GLY A 292 -11.90 -5.44 -16.65
N ILE A 293 -12.25 -4.17 -16.88
CA ILE A 293 -11.84 -3.05 -16.02
C ILE A 293 -13.05 -2.36 -15.41
N GLY A 294 -13.03 -2.24 -14.09
CA GLY A 294 -13.98 -1.48 -13.30
C GLY A 294 -13.26 -0.75 -12.15
N ARG A 295 -14.01 -0.24 -11.19
CA ARG A 295 -13.47 0.56 -10.08
C ARG A 295 -12.77 -0.22 -8.97
N GLY A 296 -12.67 -1.55 -9.07
CA GLY A 296 -12.12 -2.38 -8.00
C GLY A 296 -10.66 -2.08 -7.63
N THR A 297 -9.86 -1.58 -8.58
CA THR A 297 -8.44 -1.25 -8.38
C THR A 297 -8.08 0.07 -9.04
N HIS A 298 -7.81 1.09 -8.24
CA HIS A 298 -7.48 2.43 -8.74
C HIS A 298 -6.08 2.54 -9.37
N TRP A 299 -5.15 1.69 -8.94
CA TRP A 299 -3.77 1.69 -9.43
C TRP A 299 -3.60 1.03 -10.80
N TYR A 300 -4.61 0.30 -11.27
CA TYR A 300 -4.48 -0.60 -12.39
C TYR A 300 -4.15 0.10 -13.71
N ASN A 301 -3.09 -0.38 -14.35
CA ASN A 301 -2.72 0.01 -15.70
C ASN A 301 -2.89 -1.19 -16.66
N PRO A 302 -3.80 -1.14 -17.63
CA PRO A 302 -4.02 -2.26 -18.55
C PRO A 302 -2.79 -2.60 -19.41
N SER A 303 -1.90 -1.65 -19.69
CA SER A 303 -0.69 -1.90 -20.47
C SER A 303 0.24 -2.93 -19.82
N ASP A 304 0.32 -2.96 -18.48
CA ASP A 304 1.13 -3.94 -17.77
C ASP A 304 0.56 -5.36 -17.96
N THR A 305 -0.77 -5.51 -17.89
CA THR A 305 -1.44 -6.78 -18.16
C THR A 305 -1.31 -7.22 -19.63
N ILE A 306 -1.45 -6.26 -20.56
CA ILE A 306 -1.27 -6.52 -22.00
C ILE A 306 0.14 -7.03 -22.27
N SER A 307 1.16 -6.38 -21.69
CA SER A 307 2.55 -6.80 -21.81
C SER A 307 2.78 -8.20 -21.25
N ALA A 308 2.22 -8.51 -20.08
CA ALA A 308 2.30 -9.83 -19.45
C ALA A 308 1.66 -10.94 -20.32
N LEU A 309 0.47 -10.68 -20.88
CA LEU A 309 -0.23 -11.63 -21.76
C LEU A 309 0.52 -11.86 -23.09
N ARG A 310 1.15 -10.82 -23.65
CA ARG A 310 2.00 -10.93 -24.84
C ARG A 310 3.23 -11.79 -24.59
N GLN A 311 3.87 -11.67 -23.42
CA GLN A 311 4.99 -12.53 -23.04
C GLN A 311 4.58 -14.01 -22.99
N LEU A 312 3.33 -14.31 -22.62
CA LEU A 312 2.75 -15.65 -22.60
C LEU A 312 2.22 -16.12 -23.97
N GLU A 313 2.43 -15.34 -25.03
CA GLU A 313 1.90 -15.57 -26.39
C GLU A 313 0.38 -15.83 -26.42
N MET A 314 -0.36 -15.18 -25.49
CA MET A 314 -1.82 -15.23 -25.45
C MET A 314 -2.43 -14.23 -26.44
N ARG A 315 -3.63 -14.55 -26.93
CA ARG A 315 -4.41 -13.67 -27.79
C ARG A 315 -5.34 -12.79 -26.95
N ILE A 316 -5.15 -11.48 -27.01
CA ILE A 316 -6.01 -10.53 -26.32
C ILE A 316 -7.16 -10.19 -27.27
N GLU A 317 -8.35 -10.69 -26.96
CA GLU A 317 -9.53 -10.51 -27.81
C GLU A 317 -10.17 -9.14 -27.63
N ALA A 318 -10.18 -8.61 -26.40
CA ALA A 318 -10.76 -7.30 -26.08
C ALA A 318 -10.35 -6.79 -24.70
N VAL A 319 -10.54 -5.49 -24.51
CA VAL A 319 -10.69 -4.85 -23.20
C VAL A 319 -12.14 -4.38 -23.01
N ILE A 320 -12.72 -4.66 -21.84
CA ILE A 320 -14.11 -4.29 -21.52
C ILE A 320 -14.10 -3.31 -20.35
N LEU A 321 -14.68 -2.15 -20.53
CA LEU A 321 -14.85 -1.12 -19.51
C LEU A 321 -16.24 -1.26 -18.90
N TYR A 322 -16.31 -1.63 -17.60
CA TYR A 322 -17.59 -1.87 -16.94
C TYR A 322 -18.36 -0.59 -16.64
N ASP A 323 -19.70 -0.75 -16.46
CA ASP A 323 -20.63 0.36 -16.24
C ASP A 323 -20.47 1.07 -14.88
N ASN A 324 -19.70 0.51 -13.97
CA ASN A 324 -19.35 1.16 -12.71
C ASN A 324 -18.22 2.21 -12.84
N LEU A 325 -17.62 2.36 -14.02
CA LEU A 325 -16.71 3.44 -14.36
C LEU A 325 -17.50 4.66 -14.83
N THR A 326 -17.02 5.85 -14.45
CA THR A 326 -17.52 7.12 -15.03
C THR A 326 -17.04 7.29 -16.46
N ASP A 327 -17.70 8.15 -17.24
CA ASP A 327 -17.30 8.47 -18.63
C ASP A 327 -15.87 9.02 -18.69
N LYS A 328 -15.47 9.80 -17.68
CA LYS A 328 -14.10 10.32 -17.57
C LYS A 328 -13.09 9.19 -17.39
N GLU A 329 -13.34 8.26 -16.48
CA GLU A 329 -12.47 7.10 -16.24
C GLU A 329 -12.40 6.21 -17.49
N LYS A 330 -13.53 5.97 -18.17
CA LYS A 330 -13.55 5.23 -19.42
C LYS A 330 -12.70 5.92 -20.50
N ALA A 331 -12.79 7.24 -20.63
CA ALA A 331 -11.97 8.01 -21.57
C ALA A 331 -10.47 7.90 -21.25
N GLU A 332 -10.10 7.97 -19.97
CA GLU A 332 -8.71 7.81 -19.54
C GLU A 332 -8.17 6.41 -19.85
N TYR A 333 -8.95 5.35 -19.59
CA TYR A 333 -8.56 3.99 -19.95
C TYR A 333 -8.45 3.80 -21.45
N ARG A 334 -9.39 4.33 -22.25
CA ARG A 334 -9.30 4.29 -23.72
C ARG A 334 -8.04 4.97 -24.22
N HIS A 335 -7.69 6.12 -23.65
CA HIS A 335 -6.45 6.83 -24.01
C HIS A 335 -5.19 5.99 -23.69
N ARG A 336 -5.16 5.34 -22.53
CA ARG A 336 -4.04 4.45 -22.14
C ARG A 336 -3.93 3.24 -23.06
N ILE A 337 -5.05 2.58 -23.34
CA ILE A 337 -5.13 1.41 -24.22
C ILE A 337 -4.86 1.77 -25.68
N GLY A 338 -5.27 2.95 -26.14
CA GLY A 338 -5.07 3.41 -27.50
C GLY A 338 -3.62 3.56 -27.95
N LYS A 339 -2.67 3.49 -27.00
CA LYS A 339 -1.24 3.34 -27.30
C LYS A 339 -0.86 1.92 -27.73
N GLU A 340 -1.72 0.96 -27.46
CA GLU A 340 -1.60 -0.46 -27.78
C GLU A 340 -2.46 -0.76 -29.01
N GLU A 341 -1.98 -0.37 -30.19
CA GLU A 341 -2.67 -0.48 -31.48
C GLU A 341 -3.24 -1.88 -31.67
N SER A 342 -4.52 -1.97 -32.01
CA SER A 342 -5.26 -3.18 -32.41
C SER A 342 -6.12 -3.92 -31.40
N ILE A 343 -6.15 -3.56 -30.12
CA ILE A 343 -7.02 -4.25 -29.16
C ILE A 343 -8.39 -3.53 -29.12
N PRO A 344 -9.50 -4.18 -29.48
CA PRO A 344 -10.81 -3.56 -29.41
C PRO A 344 -11.24 -3.29 -27.97
N VAL A 345 -11.89 -2.13 -27.75
CA VAL A 345 -12.37 -1.69 -26.44
C VAL A 345 -13.88 -1.54 -26.47
N TYR A 346 -14.57 -2.26 -25.60
CA TYR A 346 -16.03 -2.28 -25.47
C TYR A 346 -16.48 -1.66 -24.15
N ASP A 347 -17.73 -1.21 -24.09
CA ASP A 347 -18.36 -0.73 -22.88
C ASP A 347 -19.39 -1.73 -22.35
N GLY A 348 -19.42 -1.85 -21.03
CA GLY A 348 -20.46 -2.58 -20.33
C GLY A 348 -20.68 -4.01 -20.85
N ARG A 349 -21.89 -4.27 -21.36
CA ARG A 349 -22.30 -5.60 -21.83
C ARG A 349 -21.95 -5.90 -23.28
N ASP A 350 -21.49 -4.94 -24.04
CA ASP A 350 -21.23 -5.10 -25.47
C ASP A 350 -20.14 -6.13 -25.77
N GLY A 351 -19.28 -6.42 -24.81
CA GLY A 351 -18.22 -7.42 -24.87
C GLY A 351 -18.53 -8.79 -24.24
N GLN A 352 -19.76 -9.02 -23.78
CA GLN A 352 -20.07 -10.23 -23.00
C GLN A 352 -19.83 -11.54 -23.79
N GLU A 353 -20.15 -11.55 -25.06
CA GLU A 353 -19.92 -12.72 -25.92
C GLU A 353 -18.44 -13.07 -26.03
N LEU A 354 -17.56 -12.06 -26.04
CA LEU A 354 -16.11 -12.25 -26.06
C LEU A 354 -15.60 -12.84 -24.74
N ILE A 355 -16.16 -12.40 -23.60
CA ILE A 355 -15.87 -13.01 -22.30
C ILE A 355 -16.23 -14.49 -22.32
N ASP A 356 -17.45 -14.81 -22.76
CA ASP A 356 -17.96 -16.18 -22.78
C ASP A 356 -17.20 -17.10 -23.74
N ALA A 357 -16.55 -16.55 -24.76
CA ALA A 357 -15.73 -17.27 -25.73
C ALA A 357 -14.22 -17.32 -25.35
N ALA A 358 -13.80 -16.60 -24.31
CA ALA A 358 -12.41 -16.58 -23.88
C ALA A 358 -12.03 -17.77 -23.00
N ASP A 359 -10.75 -18.15 -23.03
CA ASP A 359 -10.20 -19.16 -22.11
C ASP A 359 -10.06 -18.58 -20.69
N ILE A 360 -9.80 -17.25 -20.59
CA ILE A 360 -9.60 -16.56 -19.32
C ILE A 360 -10.00 -15.08 -19.41
N LEU A 361 -10.59 -14.57 -18.33
CA LEU A 361 -10.85 -13.15 -18.09
C LEU A 361 -9.93 -12.67 -16.96
N LEU A 362 -9.14 -11.63 -17.22
CA LEU A 362 -8.42 -10.90 -16.18
C LEU A 362 -9.25 -9.68 -15.80
N THR A 363 -9.63 -9.57 -14.55
CA THR A 363 -10.61 -8.54 -14.16
C THR A 363 -10.28 -7.85 -12.86
N THR A 364 -10.58 -6.55 -12.79
CA THR A 364 -10.53 -5.76 -11.55
C THR A 364 -11.80 -5.90 -10.72
N ASN A 365 -12.89 -6.39 -11.33
CA ASN A 365 -14.17 -6.63 -10.67
C ASN A 365 -14.64 -8.04 -10.96
N GLU A 366 -15.08 -8.74 -9.93
CA GLU A 366 -15.71 -10.04 -10.12
C GLU A 366 -16.99 -9.91 -10.95
N ILE A 367 -17.13 -10.78 -11.93
CA ILE A 367 -18.39 -10.91 -12.69
C ILE A 367 -18.95 -12.32 -12.52
N VAL A 368 -20.27 -12.39 -12.47
CA VAL A 368 -20.95 -13.68 -12.43
C VAL A 368 -20.90 -14.30 -13.83
N SER A 369 -19.96 -15.21 -14.06
CA SER A 369 -19.89 -16.02 -15.26
C SER A 369 -19.65 -17.46 -14.88
N THR A 370 -20.38 -18.37 -15.49
CA THR A 370 -20.23 -19.82 -15.32
C THR A 370 -19.36 -20.44 -16.38
N LYS A 371 -18.97 -19.68 -17.41
CA LYS A 371 -18.31 -20.20 -18.62
C LYS A 371 -16.81 -19.94 -18.62
N THR A 372 -16.37 -18.77 -18.19
CA THR A 372 -14.99 -18.31 -18.35
C THR A 372 -14.23 -18.33 -17.01
N LYS A 373 -13.01 -18.79 -17.03
CA LYS A 373 -12.10 -18.73 -15.88
C LYS A 373 -11.72 -17.27 -15.61
N GLN A 374 -11.75 -16.88 -14.35
CA GLN A 374 -11.46 -15.49 -13.95
C GLN A 374 -10.19 -15.42 -13.12
N PHE A 375 -9.29 -14.54 -13.52
CA PHE A 375 -8.18 -14.08 -12.70
C PHE A 375 -8.54 -12.71 -12.13
N PHE A 376 -8.73 -12.65 -10.82
CA PHE A 376 -8.99 -11.39 -10.15
C PHE A 376 -7.67 -10.65 -9.92
N ILE A 377 -7.57 -9.43 -10.48
CA ILE A 377 -6.38 -8.60 -10.35
C ILE A 377 -6.28 -8.12 -8.89
N PRO A 378 -5.17 -8.40 -8.20
CA PRO A 378 -5.02 -8.09 -6.78
C PRO A 378 -5.19 -6.60 -6.47
N MET A 379 -5.76 -6.27 -5.31
CA MET A 379 -5.91 -4.87 -4.87
C MET A 379 -4.57 -4.19 -4.57
N VAL A 380 -3.58 -4.96 -4.12
CA VAL A 380 -2.19 -4.49 -4.01
C VAL A 380 -1.43 -5.06 -5.21
N PRO A 381 -0.71 -4.25 -5.99
CA PRO A 381 -0.03 -4.73 -7.17
C PRO A 381 1.05 -5.76 -6.82
N MET A 382 1.17 -6.76 -7.64
CA MET A 382 2.33 -7.65 -7.65
C MET A 382 3.47 -6.93 -8.34
N VAL A 383 4.62 -6.84 -7.68
CA VAL A 383 5.74 -6.02 -8.14
C VAL A 383 6.98 -6.84 -8.43
N GLY A 384 7.85 -6.28 -9.25
CA GLY A 384 9.15 -6.86 -9.59
C GLY A 384 9.03 -8.16 -10.36
N THR A 385 10.14 -8.85 -10.46
CA THR A 385 10.25 -10.13 -11.17
C THR A 385 9.41 -11.23 -10.53
N ASN A 386 9.42 -11.31 -9.19
CA ASN A 386 8.63 -12.32 -8.50
C ASN A 386 7.14 -12.05 -8.67
N GLY A 387 6.71 -10.79 -8.68
CA GLY A 387 5.33 -10.42 -8.95
C GLY A 387 4.87 -10.85 -10.33
N GLU A 388 5.69 -10.61 -11.36
CA GLU A 388 5.43 -11.04 -12.74
C GLU A 388 5.30 -12.57 -12.83
N ILE A 389 6.26 -13.31 -12.26
CA ILE A 389 6.24 -14.77 -12.24
C ILE A 389 5.01 -15.30 -11.47
N MET A 390 4.58 -14.64 -10.40
CA MET A 390 3.39 -15.03 -9.65
C MET A 390 2.11 -14.87 -10.48
N ILE A 391 1.99 -13.79 -11.26
CA ILE A 391 0.89 -13.60 -12.20
C ILE A 391 0.88 -14.73 -13.21
N PHE A 392 2.01 -15.03 -13.84
CA PHE A 392 2.14 -16.14 -14.82
C PHE A 392 1.77 -17.48 -14.21
N ARG A 393 2.22 -17.74 -12.99
CA ARG A 393 1.89 -18.98 -12.26
C ARG A 393 0.39 -19.10 -11.97
N ALA A 394 -0.25 -17.99 -11.60
CA ALA A 394 -1.68 -17.97 -11.32
C ALA A 394 -2.49 -18.23 -12.62
N LEU A 395 -2.12 -17.58 -13.73
CA LEU A 395 -2.75 -17.79 -15.05
C LEU A 395 -2.56 -19.24 -15.51
N TYR A 396 -1.35 -19.77 -15.41
CA TYR A 396 -1.06 -21.18 -15.75
C TYR A 396 -1.95 -22.13 -14.93
N ARG A 397 -2.02 -21.96 -13.61
CA ARG A 397 -2.84 -22.81 -12.73
C ARG A 397 -4.33 -22.75 -13.10
N LEU A 398 -4.84 -21.56 -13.41
CA LEU A 398 -6.22 -21.38 -13.85
C LEU A 398 -6.49 -22.07 -15.18
N LEU A 399 -5.59 -21.93 -16.15
CA LEU A 399 -5.75 -22.56 -17.46
C LEU A 399 -5.71 -24.10 -17.37
N CYS A 400 -4.90 -24.66 -16.47
CA CYS A 400 -4.81 -26.11 -16.22
C CYS A 400 -6.01 -26.68 -15.43
N ARG A 401 -6.86 -25.87 -14.78
CA ARG A 401 -7.99 -26.39 -14.02
C ARG A 401 -9.04 -27.04 -14.92
N TYR A 402 -9.61 -28.14 -14.45
CA TYR A 402 -10.75 -28.78 -15.11
C TYR A 402 -12.00 -27.92 -15.01
N GLY A 403 -12.82 -27.94 -16.06
CA GLY A 403 -14.09 -27.21 -16.15
C GLY A 403 -13.93 -25.73 -16.51
N ASN A 404 -15.06 -25.13 -16.88
CA ASN A 404 -15.14 -23.76 -17.37
C ASN A 404 -15.66 -22.79 -16.29
N LYS A 405 -15.69 -23.18 -15.02
CA LYS A 405 -16.18 -22.29 -13.97
C LYS A 405 -15.12 -21.26 -13.64
N GLY A 406 -15.43 -20.01 -13.94
CA GLY A 406 -14.67 -18.86 -13.47
C GLY A 406 -15.10 -18.47 -12.05
N GLY A 407 -14.24 -17.71 -11.39
CA GLY A 407 -14.52 -17.08 -10.11
C GLY A 407 -14.76 -18.02 -8.92
N ILE A 408 -15.30 -17.44 -7.86
CA ILE A 408 -15.80 -18.20 -6.72
C ILE A 408 -17.09 -18.87 -7.19
N ALA A 409 -17.03 -20.18 -7.44
CA ALA A 409 -18.21 -20.95 -7.70
C ALA A 409 -19.01 -21.06 -6.40
N TYR A 410 -19.90 -20.13 -6.15
CA TYR A 410 -21.04 -20.45 -5.33
C TYR A 410 -21.82 -21.49 -6.14
N ALA A 411 -21.69 -22.75 -5.73
CA ALA A 411 -22.51 -23.80 -6.29
C ALA A 411 -23.96 -23.48 -5.91
N THR A 412 -24.67 -22.82 -6.79
CA THR A 412 -26.12 -22.92 -6.82
C THR A 412 -26.40 -24.33 -7.33
N ILE A 413 -26.67 -25.20 -6.39
CA ILE A 413 -27.27 -26.53 -6.65
C ILE A 413 -28.70 -26.30 -7.12
#